data_e615289210d3341380dd6015cd4bf0ea
#
_entry.id   e615289210d3341380dd6015cd4bf0ea
#
_cell.length_a   1.000
_cell.length_b   1.000
_cell.length_c   1.000
_cell.angle_alpha   90.00
_cell.angle_beta   90.00
_cell.angle_gamma   90.00
#
_symmetry.space_group_name_H-M   'P 1'
#
loop_
_entity.id
_entity.type
_entity.pdbx_description
1 polymer ?
#
loop_
_entity_poly.entity_id
_entity_poly.type
_entity_poly.pdbx_seq_one_letter_code
_entity_poly.pdbx_strand_id
1 'polypeptide(L)'
;MSAPACVARPKRSLLLLLVLLFFTPLLLAFLMYYGSDWRPTGRTNHGVLIVPARTLPQVALPQVALAQVALPQVALPRVGAAASGGEALAAANVLSGKWSLVYIGRGDCDADCRNALYFMRQTHFGLANLMPRVQRVFLVTADCCDRKFLAREQPNLITLNADSAAAAPLLAQFPAERRAATIFVVDPRGNLMMRYDAHEDPKGLRNDLKKLLALSHIG
;
A
#
# COMPACT_ATOMS: atom_id res chain seq x y z
N MET A 1 38.08 -42.09 -54.70
CA MET A 1 38.09 -43.04 -53.55
C MET A 1 37.66 -42.28 -52.30
N SER A 2 36.36 -42.34 -51.95
CA SER A 2 35.78 -41.61 -50.76
C SER A 2 35.76 -42.59 -49.62
N ALA A 3 36.43 -42.23 -48.52
CA ALA A 3 36.42 -43.01 -47.29
C ALA A 3 35.04 -42.92 -46.56
N PRO A 4 34.50 -44.01 -46.06
CA PRO A 4 33.25 -44.02 -45.34
C PRO A 4 33.42 -43.35 -43.94
N ALA A 5 32.58 -42.35 -43.63
CA ALA A 5 32.51 -41.78 -42.34
C ALA A 5 32.04 -42.80 -41.30
N CYS A 6 32.87 -43.12 -40.35
CA CYS A 6 32.55 -44.03 -39.23
C CYS A 6 31.56 -43.35 -38.30
N VAL A 7 30.25 -43.61 -38.40
CA VAL A 7 29.21 -43.15 -37.48
C VAL A 7 29.38 -43.92 -36.17
N ALA A 8 30.01 -43.30 -35.19
CA ALA A 8 30.18 -43.89 -33.86
C ALA A 8 28.77 -44.11 -33.22
N ARG A 9 28.36 -45.34 -32.98
CA ARG A 9 27.13 -45.67 -32.23
C ARG A 9 27.23 -45.07 -30.83
N PRO A 10 26.30 -44.23 -30.42
CA PRO A 10 26.30 -43.69 -29.06
C PRO A 10 26.24 -44.85 -28.09
N LYS A 11 27.21 -44.91 -27.17
CA LYS A 11 27.21 -45.92 -26.11
C LYS A 11 25.97 -45.69 -25.27
N ARG A 12 25.19 -46.76 -25.01
CA ARG A 12 23.95 -46.71 -24.21
C ARG A 12 24.17 -45.99 -22.88
N SER A 13 25.37 -46.10 -22.33
CA SER A 13 25.77 -45.39 -21.10
C SER A 13 25.78 -43.85 -21.25
N LEU A 14 26.19 -43.33 -22.42
CA LEU A 14 26.17 -41.87 -22.68
C LEU A 14 24.76 -41.33 -22.77
N LEU A 15 23.85 -42.09 -23.40
CA LEU A 15 22.43 -41.75 -23.52
C LEU A 15 21.73 -41.77 -22.16
N LEU A 16 22.01 -42.77 -21.33
CA LEU A 16 21.53 -42.85 -19.95
C LEU A 16 22.04 -41.68 -19.10
N LEU A 17 23.31 -41.29 -19.25
CA LEU A 17 23.90 -40.18 -18.51
C LEU A 17 23.25 -38.85 -18.90
N LEU A 18 22.96 -38.64 -20.18
CA LEU A 18 22.24 -37.45 -20.66
C LEU A 18 20.81 -37.39 -20.11
N VAL A 19 20.08 -38.51 -20.17
CA VAL A 19 18.71 -38.60 -19.60
C VAL A 19 18.76 -38.29 -18.10
N LEU A 20 19.68 -38.87 -17.36
CA LEU A 20 19.82 -38.65 -15.93
C LEU A 20 20.14 -37.19 -15.62
N LEU A 21 21.04 -36.57 -16.39
CA LEU A 21 21.43 -35.16 -16.23
C LEU A 21 20.23 -34.22 -16.41
N PHE A 22 19.34 -34.48 -17.39
CA PHE A 22 18.17 -33.65 -17.65
C PHE A 22 17.01 -33.92 -16.69
N PHE A 23 16.77 -35.18 -16.33
CA PHE A 23 15.63 -35.54 -15.48
C PHE A 23 15.90 -35.39 -13.99
N THR A 24 17.15 -35.45 -13.52
CA THR A 24 17.46 -35.28 -12.11
C THR A 24 17.00 -33.95 -11.51
N PRO A 25 17.29 -32.77 -12.12
CA PRO A 25 16.81 -31.52 -11.57
C PRO A 25 15.29 -31.42 -11.59
N LEU A 26 14.62 -31.96 -12.60
CA LEU A 26 13.16 -32.01 -12.67
C LEU A 26 12.56 -32.89 -11.56
N LEU A 27 13.11 -34.07 -11.36
CA LEU A 27 12.69 -35.01 -10.33
C LEU A 27 12.93 -34.41 -8.92
N LEU A 28 14.10 -33.77 -8.73
CA LEU A 28 14.42 -33.09 -7.48
C LEU A 28 13.45 -31.95 -7.19
N ALA A 29 13.14 -31.11 -8.18
CA ALA A 29 12.16 -30.04 -8.06
C ALA A 29 10.76 -30.57 -7.73
N PHE A 30 10.34 -31.67 -8.38
CA PHE A 30 9.08 -32.32 -8.10
C PHE A 30 9.02 -32.89 -6.69
N LEU A 31 10.06 -33.58 -6.23
CA LEU A 31 10.15 -34.12 -4.88
C LEU A 31 10.17 -33.01 -3.83
N MET A 32 10.87 -31.89 -4.10
CA MET A 32 10.85 -30.73 -3.20
C MET A 32 9.49 -30.07 -3.15
N TYR A 33 8.78 -29.99 -4.27
CA TYR A 33 7.47 -29.32 -4.33
C TYR A 33 6.35 -30.16 -3.68
N TYR A 34 6.34 -31.48 -3.91
CA TYR A 34 5.27 -32.36 -3.43
C TYR A 34 5.61 -33.17 -2.20
N GLY A 35 6.89 -33.45 -1.94
CA GLY A 35 7.36 -34.34 -0.88
C GLY A 35 7.96 -33.64 0.34
N SER A 36 8.20 -32.34 0.28
CA SER A 36 8.72 -31.59 1.42
C SER A 36 7.78 -30.44 1.79
N ASP A 37 7.55 -30.24 3.08
CA ASP A 37 6.91 -29.03 3.62
C ASP A 37 7.86 -27.81 3.58
N TRP A 38 9.05 -27.96 2.95
CA TRP A 38 10.02 -26.89 2.82
C TRP A 38 9.51 -25.87 1.79
N ARG A 39 8.82 -24.88 2.28
CA ARG A 39 8.48 -23.68 1.50
C ARG A 39 9.49 -22.60 1.84
N PRO A 40 10.12 -21.95 0.84
CA PRO A 40 10.99 -20.83 1.13
C PRO A 40 10.19 -19.78 1.90
N THR A 41 10.54 -19.61 3.18
CA THR A 41 9.89 -18.65 4.09
C THR A 41 10.31 -17.21 3.82
N GLY A 42 11.15 -16.98 2.83
CA GLY A 42 11.60 -15.66 2.41
C GLY A 42 10.43 -14.84 1.88
N ARG A 43 9.80 -14.05 2.76
CA ARG A 43 8.84 -13.04 2.35
C ARG A 43 9.60 -11.92 1.66
N THR A 44 9.20 -11.56 0.46
CA THR A 44 9.79 -10.43 -0.28
C THR A 44 9.19 -9.08 0.15
N ASN A 45 8.15 -9.10 0.96
CA ASN A 45 7.50 -7.93 1.53
C ASN A 45 8.05 -7.62 2.93
N HIS A 46 8.26 -6.34 3.20
CA HIS A 46 8.70 -5.84 4.52
C HIS A 46 7.50 -5.69 5.46
N GLY A 47 6.34 -5.28 4.93
CA GLY A 47 5.12 -5.15 5.72
C GLY A 47 4.44 -6.50 6.01
N VAL A 48 3.56 -6.51 6.99
CA VAL A 48 2.74 -7.67 7.35
C VAL A 48 1.50 -7.71 6.46
N LEU A 49 1.35 -8.78 5.68
CA LEU A 49 0.15 -9.01 4.87
C LEU A 49 -1.05 -9.34 5.76
N ILE A 50 -2.20 -8.79 5.43
CA ILE A 50 -3.48 -9.12 6.04
C ILE A 50 -4.16 -10.17 5.17
N VAL A 51 -4.19 -11.40 5.65
CA VAL A 51 -4.73 -12.55 4.90
C VAL A 51 -5.91 -13.16 5.69
N PRO A 52 -7.09 -13.26 5.09
CA PRO A 52 -7.49 -12.71 3.78
C PRO A 52 -7.54 -11.19 3.76
N ALA A 53 -7.35 -10.58 2.58
CA ALA A 53 -7.55 -9.15 2.39
C ALA A 53 -9.00 -8.78 2.77
N ARG A 54 -9.18 -7.69 3.51
CA ARG A 54 -10.48 -7.27 4.02
C ARG A 54 -11.04 -6.15 3.14
N THR A 55 -12.19 -6.39 2.53
CA THR A 55 -12.89 -5.34 1.79
C THR A 55 -13.47 -4.31 2.77
N LEU A 56 -13.11 -3.05 2.59
CA LEU A 56 -13.58 -1.96 3.43
C LEU A 56 -15.00 -1.54 3.03
N PRO A 57 -15.93 -1.37 3.98
CA PRO A 57 -17.24 -0.82 3.70
C PRO A 57 -17.13 0.63 3.24
N GLN A 58 -17.91 1.01 2.25
CA GLN A 58 -18.02 2.39 1.81
C GLN A 58 -18.86 3.18 2.80
N VAL A 59 -18.20 4.05 3.56
CA VAL A 59 -18.84 4.91 4.57
C VAL A 59 -18.54 6.36 4.22
N ALA A 60 -19.59 7.18 4.14
CA ALA A 60 -19.43 8.62 3.96
C ALA A 60 -18.95 9.25 5.27
N LEU A 61 -17.70 9.72 5.29
CA LEU A 61 -17.11 10.42 6.42
C LEU A 61 -16.90 11.89 6.09
N PRO A 62 -17.21 12.80 7.02
CA PRO A 62 -16.96 14.23 6.80
C PRO A 62 -15.45 14.50 6.72
N GLN A 63 -15.07 15.22 5.67
CA GLN A 63 -13.68 15.67 5.52
C GLN A 63 -13.44 16.88 6.43
N VAL A 64 -12.34 16.84 7.16
CA VAL A 64 -11.90 17.99 7.96
C VAL A 64 -11.25 19.01 7.03
N ALA A 65 -11.91 20.16 6.86
CA ALA A 65 -11.33 21.27 6.13
C ALA A 65 -10.11 21.82 6.90
N LEU A 66 -8.93 21.51 6.40
CA LEU A 66 -7.69 22.16 6.83
C LEU A 66 -7.62 23.49 6.08
N ALA A 67 -7.66 24.61 6.80
CA ALA A 67 -7.45 25.91 6.19
C ALA A 67 -6.07 25.87 5.52
N GLN A 68 -6.06 25.77 4.21
CA GLN A 68 -4.84 26.00 3.44
C GLN A 68 -4.46 27.45 3.71
N VAL A 69 -3.22 27.66 4.18
CA VAL A 69 -2.64 29.01 4.21
C VAL A 69 -2.60 29.43 2.74
N ALA A 70 -3.60 30.18 2.32
CA ALA A 70 -3.66 30.72 0.99
C ALA A 70 -2.43 31.63 0.85
N LEU A 71 -1.46 31.20 0.08
CA LEU A 71 -0.53 32.15 -0.53
C LEU A 71 -1.41 33.18 -1.27
N PRO A 72 -1.15 34.49 -1.14
CA PRO A 72 -1.93 35.50 -1.84
C PRO A 72 -1.82 35.23 -3.34
N GLN A 73 -2.80 34.52 -3.88
CA GLN A 73 -2.95 34.37 -5.31
C GLN A 73 -3.51 35.70 -5.81
N VAL A 74 -2.75 36.36 -6.64
CA VAL A 74 -3.23 37.49 -7.47
C VAL A 74 -4.53 37.05 -8.15
N ALA A 75 -5.62 37.61 -7.69
CA ALA A 75 -6.97 37.27 -8.15
C ALA A 75 -7.12 37.68 -9.61
N LEU A 76 -7.04 36.71 -10.51
CA LEU A 76 -7.65 36.85 -11.83
C LEU A 76 -9.16 36.60 -11.67
N PRO A 77 -10.03 37.50 -12.10
CA PRO A 77 -11.48 37.32 -11.97
C PRO A 77 -11.94 36.13 -12.80
N ARG A 78 -12.25 35.00 -12.15
CA ARG A 78 -13.03 33.96 -12.80
C ARG A 78 -14.50 34.28 -12.66
N VAL A 79 -15.11 34.63 -13.79
CA VAL A 79 -16.56 34.74 -13.92
C VAL A 79 -17.16 33.35 -13.78
N GLY A 80 -18.05 33.17 -12.79
CA GLY A 80 -19.01 32.09 -12.72
C GLY A 80 -18.56 30.79 -12.09
N ALA A 81 -18.50 30.74 -10.74
CA ALA A 81 -18.83 29.56 -9.99
C ALA A 81 -19.37 30.01 -8.63
N ALA A 82 -20.66 29.77 -8.43
CA ALA A 82 -21.35 30.02 -7.16
C ALA A 82 -20.64 29.31 -6.02
N ALA A 83 -20.29 30.07 -4.98
CA ALA A 83 -19.86 29.54 -3.70
C ALA A 83 -21.08 28.87 -3.04
N SER A 84 -21.23 27.59 -3.23
CA SER A 84 -22.11 26.75 -2.43
C SER A 84 -21.26 26.10 -1.34
N GLY A 85 -21.79 26.20 -0.13
CA GLY A 85 -21.20 25.80 1.13
C GLY A 85 -20.55 24.42 1.14
N GLY A 86 -19.65 24.21 2.11
CA GLY A 86 -18.81 23.02 2.28
C GLY A 86 -19.48 21.73 1.88
N GLU A 87 -19.25 21.31 0.66
CA GLU A 87 -19.57 19.97 0.21
C GLU A 87 -18.71 19.04 1.04
N ALA A 88 -19.37 18.40 2.00
CA ALA A 88 -18.92 17.12 2.48
C ALA A 88 -18.86 16.22 1.25
N LEU A 89 -17.72 16.24 0.53
CA LEU A 89 -17.44 15.21 -0.46
C LEU A 89 -17.68 13.89 0.27
N ALA A 90 -18.76 13.23 -0.13
CA ALA A 90 -19.15 11.97 0.45
C ALA A 90 -17.94 11.05 0.36
N ALA A 91 -17.24 10.87 1.48
CA ALA A 91 -16.00 10.10 1.54
C ALA A 91 -16.25 8.59 1.30
N ALA A 92 -17.44 8.23 0.85
CA ALA A 92 -17.78 6.87 0.45
C ALA A 92 -16.76 6.26 -0.53
N ASN A 93 -16.05 7.09 -1.28
CA ASN A 93 -15.11 6.64 -2.29
C ASN A 93 -13.65 7.08 -2.04
N VAL A 94 -13.35 7.72 -0.90
CA VAL A 94 -11.98 8.21 -0.65
C VAL A 94 -10.95 7.08 -0.61
N LEU A 95 -11.33 5.90 -0.09
CA LEU A 95 -10.45 4.74 -0.02
C LEU A 95 -10.47 3.87 -1.29
N SER A 96 -11.03 4.38 -2.39
CA SER A 96 -11.07 3.69 -3.69
C SER A 96 -10.47 4.55 -4.80
N GLY A 97 -10.15 3.90 -5.93
CA GLY A 97 -9.58 4.56 -7.12
C GLY A 97 -8.08 4.82 -7.06
N LYS A 98 -7.49 4.97 -5.87
CA LYS A 98 -6.04 5.13 -5.67
C LYS A 98 -5.54 4.22 -4.56
N TRP A 99 -4.27 3.91 -4.59
CA TRP A 99 -3.59 3.30 -3.45
C TRP A 99 -3.62 4.26 -2.27
N SER A 100 -4.02 3.79 -1.11
CA SER A 100 -4.19 4.64 0.07
C SER A 100 -3.28 4.19 1.21
N LEU A 101 -2.46 5.12 1.71
CA LEU A 101 -1.79 4.98 2.99
C LEU A 101 -2.72 5.54 4.06
N VAL A 102 -3.16 4.70 4.95
CA VAL A 102 -4.15 5.05 5.98
C VAL A 102 -3.52 5.02 7.36
N TYR A 103 -3.66 6.09 8.11
CA TYR A 103 -3.33 6.16 9.52
C TYR A 103 -4.62 6.42 10.33
N ILE A 104 -4.72 5.81 11.50
CA ILE A 104 -5.88 5.93 12.38
C ILE A 104 -5.39 6.37 13.76
N GLY A 105 -5.86 7.51 14.22
CA GLY A 105 -5.43 8.06 15.49
C GLY A 105 -6.30 9.20 15.99
N ARG A 106 -5.94 9.76 17.15
CA ARG A 106 -6.61 10.93 17.74
C ARG A 106 -6.19 12.20 17.00
N GLY A 107 -7.05 13.20 17.02
CA GLY A 107 -6.81 14.45 16.28
C GLY A 107 -5.85 15.43 16.99
N ASP A 108 -5.58 15.23 18.27
CA ASP A 108 -4.54 15.96 19.02
C ASP A 108 -3.11 15.58 18.58
N CYS A 109 -2.99 14.48 17.85
CA CYS A 109 -1.79 13.99 17.17
C CYS A 109 -0.53 14.01 18.06
N ASP A 110 -0.41 13.01 18.91
CA ASP A 110 0.75 12.76 19.79
C ASP A 110 2.05 12.46 18.99
N ALA A 111 3.10 12.06 19.67
CA ALA A 111 4.39 11.78 19.07
C ALA A 111 4.32 10.63 18.03
N ASP A 112 3.57 9.56 18.33
CA ASP A 112 3.40 8.41 17.44
C ASP A 112 2.63 8.80 16.17
N CYS A 113 1.56 9.57 16.33
CA CYS A 113 0.81 10.14 15.22
C CYS A 113 1.70 11.01 14.31
N ARG A 114 2.46 11.93 14.88
CA ARG A 114 3.37 12.82 14.13
C ARG A 114 4.42 12.02 13.37
N ASN A 115 4.97 10.99 14.00
CA ASN A 115 5.93 10.09 13.40
C ASN A 115 5.31 9.30 12.22
N ALA A 116 4.14 8.70 12.42
CA ALA A 116 3.43 7.97 11.37
C ALA A 116 3.09 8.86 10.17
N LEU A 117 2.56 10.06 10.41
CA LEU A 117 2.24 11.01 9.34
C LEU A 117 3.51 11.50 8.62
N TYR A 118 4.61 11.68 9.35
CA TYR A 118 5.92 12.01 8.75
C TYR A 118 6.39 10.87 7.82
N PHE A 119 6.33 9.61 8.25
CA PHE A 119 6.72 8.48 7.41
C PHE A 119 5.82 8.32 6.18
N MET A 120 4.52 8.48 6.33
CA MET A 120 3.59 8.49 5.20
C MET A 120 3.96 9.57 4.18
N ARG A 121 4.31 10.76 4.65
CA ARG A 121 4.74 11.88 3.80
C ARG A 121 6.06 11.56 3.08
N GLN A 122 7.08 11.08 3.81
CA GLN A 122 8.37 10.72 3.24
C GLN A 122 8.27 9.58 2.22
N THR A 123 7.47 8.56 2.54
CA THR A 123 7.19 7.46 1.63
C THR A 123 6.53 7.96 0.35
N HIS A 124 5.51 8.81 0.47
CA HIS A 124 4.78 9.37 -0.66
C HIS A 124 5.71 10.18 -1.58
N PHE A 125 6.53 11.08 -1.04
CA PHE A 125 7.52 11.81 -1.84
C PHE A 125 8.57 10.88 -2.48
N GLY A 126 8.98 9.83 -1.79
CA GLY A 126 9.93 8.84 -2.29
C GLY A 126 9.43 7.98 -3.46
N LEU A 127 8.13 8.08 -3.81
CA LEU A 127 7.55 7.41 -4.98
C LEU A 127 7.78 8.16 -6.30
N ALA A 128 8.21 9.42 -6.24
CA ALA A 128 8.51 10.25 -7.39
C ALA A 128 7.36 10.28 -8.43
N ASN A 129 7.57 9.79 -9.65
CA ASN A 129 6.58 9.75 -10.73
C ASN A 129 5.35 8.87 -10.43
N LEU A 130 5.43 7.98 -9.46
CA LEU A 130 4.31 7.13 -9.02
C LEU A 130 3.43 7.81 -7.95
N MET A 131 3.87 8.96 -7.43
CA MET A 131 3.18 9.71 -6.37
C MET A 131 1.70 10.01 -6.67
N PRO A 132 1.27 10.36 -7.90
CA PRO A 132 -0.15 10.64 -8.19
C PRO A 132 -1.08 9.45 -8.02
N ARG A 133 -0.56 8.23 -8.02
CA ARG A 133 -1.32 6.98 -7.85
C ARG A 133 -1.54 6.62 -6.38
N VAL A 134 -0.91 7.34 -5.46
CA VAL A 134 -0.97 7.08 -4.02
C VAL A 134 -1.52 8.31 -3.31
N GLN A 135 -2.40 8.10 -2.37
CA GLN A 135 -2.92 9.15 -1.49
C GLN A 135 -2.65 8.83 -0.03
N ARG A 136 -2.68 9.85 0.81
CA ARG A 136 -2.50 9.73 2.25
C ARG A 136 -3.80 10.10 2.94
N VAL A 137 -4.27 9.24 3.83
CA VAL A 137 -5.54 9.40 4.54
C VAL A 137 -5.30 9.29 6.04
N PHE A 138 -5.83 10.23 6.79
CA PHE A 138 -5.85 10.22 8.24
C PHE A 138 -7.29 10.09 8.72
N LEU A 139 -7.61 9.00 9.39
CA LEU A 139 -8.91 8.76 10.04
C LEU A 139 -8.81 9.21 11.50
N VAL A 140 -9.48 10.29 11.83
CA VAL A 140 -9.47 10.88 13.17
C VAL A 140 -10.59 10.28 14.00
N THR A 141 -10.25 9.66 15.13
CA THR A 141 -11.20 8.92 15.98
C THR A 141 -11.67 9.69 17.20
N ALA A 142 -10.99 10.77 17.57
CA ALA A 142 -11.36 11.63 18.69
C ALA A 142 -10.60 12.95 18.64
N ASP A 143 -11.07 13.96 19.38
CA ASP A 143 -10.39 15.24 19.66
C ASP A 143 -9.84 15.90 18.38
N CYS A 144 -10.66 16.03 17.35
CA CYS A 144 -10.23 16.66 16.11
C CYS A 144 -10.08 18.17 16.27
N CYS A 145 -9.03 18.78 15.82
CA CYS A 145 -7.73 18.31 15.26
C CYS A 145 -6.70 19.41 15.53
N ASP A 146 -5.42 19.06 15.62
CA ASP A 146 -4.35 20.06 15.52
C ASP A 146 -4.25 20.58 14.08
N ARG A 147 -5.18 21.47 13.70
CA ARG A 147 -5.32 22.01 12.34
C ARG A 147 -4.07 22.77 11.89
N LYS A 148 -3.38 23.43 12.82
CA LYS A 148 -2.15 24.19 12.51
C LYS A 148 -1.03 23.26 12.07
N PHE A 149 -0.80 22.19 12.84
CA PHE A 149 0.17 21.15 12.49
C PHE A 149 -0.18 20.48 11.16
N LEU A 150 -1.42 20.02 11.02
CA LEU A 150 -1.85 19.30 9.80
C LEU A 150 -1.74 20.18 8.55
N ALA A 151 -2.16 21.43 8.61
CA ALA A 151 -2.08 22.35 7.47
C ALA A 151 -0.63 22.68 7.08
N ARG A 152 0.25 22.85 8.06
CA ARG A 152 1.62 23.26 7.81
C ARG A 152 2.54 22.08 7.43
N GLU A 153 2.43 20.99 8.18
CA GLU A 153 3.38 19.87 8.05
C GLU A 153 2.88 18.74 7.15
N GLN A 154 1.57 18.69 6.88
CA GLN A 154 0.95 17.61 6.14
C GLN A 154 0.13 18.09 4.91
N PRO A 155 0.76 18.82 3.97
CA PRO A 155 0.04 19.27 2.76
C PRO A 155 -0.51 18.07 1.98
N ASN A 156 -1.71 18.22 1.41
CA ASN A 156 -2.40 17.17 0.64
C ASN A 156 -2.74 15.88 1.43
N LEU A 157 -2.75 15.93 2.76
CA LEU A 157 -3.28 14.85 3.58
C LEU A 157 -4.81 14.94 3.60
N ILE A 158 -5.48 13.85 3.22
CA ILE A 158 -6.93 13.75 3.35
C ILE A 158 -7.24 13.39 4.80
N THR A 159 -7.88 14.30 5.52
CA THR A 159 -8.25 14.09 6.92
C THR A 159 -9.75 13.89 7.01
N LEU A 160 -10.18 12.72 7.52
CA LEU A 160 -11.58 12.35 7.66
C LEU A 160 -11.91 12.19 9.14
N ASN A 161 -13.04 12.77 9.54
CA ASN A 161 -13.55 12.56 10.90
C ASN A 161 -14.27 11.21 11.00
N ALA A 162 -13.67 10.29 11.74
CA ALA A 162 -14.19 8.94 12.00
C ALA A 162 -14.67 8.77 13.45
N ASP A 163 -14.96 9.88 14.15
CA ASP A 163 -15.46 9.89 15.53
C ASP A 163 -17.00 9.74 15.62
N SER A 164 -17.60 9.12 14.63
CA SER A 164 -19.05 8.91 14.59
C SER A 164 -19.40 7.43 14.58
N ALA A 165 -20.59 7.09 15.05
CA ALA A 165 -21.11 5.72 14.98
C ALA A 165 -21.14 5.19 13.53
N ALA A 166 -21.32 6.06 12.55
CA ALA A 166 -21.27 5.68 11.13
C ALA A 166 -19.88 5.15 10.69
N ALA A 167 -18.79 5.57 11.34
CA ALA A 167 -17.45 5.09 11.06
C ALA A 167 -17.14 3.71 11.68
N ALA A 168 -17.93 3.25 12.66
CA ALA A 168 -17.66 2.02 13.38
C ALA A 168 -17.48 0.78 12.48
N PRO A 169 -18.31 0.52 11.46
CA PRO A 169 -18.14 -0.63 10.58
C PRO A 169 -16.84 -0.54 9.75
N LEU A 170 -16.40 0.65 9.38
CA LEU A 170 -15.12 0.85 8.69
C LEU A 170 -13.95 0.60 9.65
N LEU A 171 -13.97 1.20 10.84
CA LEU A 171 -12.91 1.05 11.84
C LEU A 171 -12.78 -0.40 12.33
N ALA A 172 -13.86 -1.18 12.36
CA ALA A 172 -13.84 -2.58 12.75
C ALA A 172 -13.01 -3.47 11.79
N GLN A 173 -12.82 -3.06 10.54
CA GLN A 173 -12.00 -3.81 9.58
C GLN A 173 -10.49 -3.69 9.85
N PHE A 174 -10.08 -2.62 10.52
CA PHE A 174 -8.68 -2.41 10.86
C PHE A 174 -8.34 -3.12 12.18
N PRO A 175 -7.24 -3.86 12.26
CA PRO A 175 -6.78 -4.45 13.51
C PRO A 175 -6.65 -3.39 14.61
N ALA A 176 -7.22 -3.66 15.79
CA ALA A 176 -7.19 -2.71 16.90
C ALA A 176 -5.83 -2.63 17.58
N GLU A 177 -5.08 -3.73 17.53
CA GLU A 177 -3.77 -3.86 18.16
C GLU A 177 -2.76 -2.90 17.52
N ARG A 178 -2.08 -2.10 18.36
CA ARG A 178 -1.05 -1.13 17.96
C ARG A 178 -1.48 -0.17 16.85
N ARG A 179 -2.78 0.12 16.74
CA ARG A 179 -3.35 0.98 15.68
C ARG A 179 -2.67 2.35 15.63
N ALA A 180 -2.36 2.94 16.78
CA ALA A 180 -1.71 4.23 16.91
C ALA A 180 -0.28 4.28 16.33
N ALA A 181 0.39 3.13 16.21
CA ALA A 181 1.74 3.01 15.64
C ALA A 181 1.73 2.33 14.26
N THR A 182 0.57 2.21 13.60
CA THR A 182 0.44 1.39 12.40
C THR A 182 -0.03 2.22 11.21
N ILE A 183 0.68 2.07 10.09
CA ILE A 183 0.27 2.56 8.78
C ILE A 183 -0.31 1.39 7.99
N PHE A 184 -1.52 1.57 7.47
CA PHE A 184 -2.22 0.58 6.67
C PHE A 184 -2.15 0.90 5.18
N VAL A 185 -2.10 -0.13 4.35
CA VAL A 185 -2.13 -0.01 2.89
C VAL A 185 -3.44 -0.59 2.37
N VAL A 186 -4.18 0.25 1.65
CA VAL A 186 -5.44 -0.09 1.00
C VAL A 186 -5.27 0.01 -0.51
N ASP A 187 -5.75 -0.98 -1.25
CA ASP A 187 -5.68 -1.01 -2.70
C ASP A 187 -6.74 -0.10 -3.37
N PRO A 188 -6.65 0.17 -4.68
CA PRO A 188 -7.63 0.99 -5.39
C PRO A 188 -9.05 0.41 -5.45
N ARG A 189 -9.24 -0.85 -5.06
CA ARG A 189 -10.55 -1.50 -4.95
C ARG A 189 -11.16 -1.37 -3.55
N GLY A 190 -10.43 -0.74 -2.60
CA GLY A 190 -10.87 -0.60 -1.22
C GLY A 190 -10.58 -1.84 -0.35
N ASN A 191 -9.60 -2.67 -0.70
CA ASN A 191 -9.21 -3.79 0.15
C ASN A 191 -8.03 -3.42 1.03
N LEU A 192 -8.15 -3.70 2.32
CA LEU A 192 -7.07 -3.59 3.29
C LEU A 192 -6.11 -4.78 3.10
N MET A 193 -4.89 -4.50 2.66
CA MET A 193 -3.93 -5.53 2.25
C MET A 193 -2.76 -5.71 3.18
N MET A 194 -2.20 -4.63 3.71
CA MET A 194 -0.95 -4.67 4.48
C MET A 194 -0.98 -3.69 5.64
N ARG A 195 -0.13 -3.96 6.62
CA ARG A 195 0.16 -3.06 7.73
C ARG A 195 1.67 -2.94 7.95
N TYR A 196 2.08 -1.75 8.39
CA TYR A 196 3.47 -1.42 8.73
C TYR A 196 3.52 -0.76 10.09
N ASP A 197 4.52 -1.11 10.88
CA ASP A 197 4.83 -0.37 12.10
C ASP A 197 5.50 0.96 11.73
N ALA A 198 4.97 2.07 12.24
CA ALA A 198 5.50 3.40 11.95
C ALA A 198 6.86 3.68 12.65
N HIS A 199 7.30 2.81 13.56
CA HIS A 199 8.60 2.91 14.23
C HIS A 199 9.68 2.04 13.57
N GLU A 200 9.28 1.13 12.67
CA GLU A 200 10.19 0.24 11.96
C GLU A 200 10.64 0.86 10.62
N ASP A 201 11.07 0.06 9.69
CA ASP A 201 11.73 0.45 8.45
C ASP A 201 10.83 1.25 7.46
N PRO A 202 10.98 2.59 7.35
CA PRO A 202 10.24 3.39 6.37
C PRO A 202 10.67 3.11 4.92
N LYS A 203 11.87 2.54 4.71
CA LYS A 203 12.35 2.14 3.37
C LYS A 203 11.59 0.91 2.89
N GLY A 204 11.23 0.01 3.80
CA GLY A 204 10.45 -1.18 3.52
C GLY A 204 9.09 -0.85 2.93
N LEU A 205 8.34 0.05 3.56
CA LEU A 205 7.04 0.52 3.07
C LEU A 205 7.14 1.09 1.64
N ARG A 206 8.15 1.94 1.39
CA ARG A 206 8.36 2.52 0.06
C ARG A 206 8.71 1.46 -0.99
N ASN A 207 9.55 0.49 -0.65
CA ASN A 207 9.98 -0.56 -1.57
C ASN A 207 8.81 -1.48 -1.94
N ASP A 208 7.99 -1.85 -0.96
CA ASP A 208 6.82 -2.68 -1.21
C ASP A 208 5.77 -1.94 -2.03
N LEU A 209 5.52 -0.64 -1.75
CA LEU A 209 4.64 0.18 -2.58
C LEU A 209 5.13 0.29 -4.03
N LYS A 210 6.43 0.48 -4.26
CA LYS A 210 6.99 0.50 -5.62
C LYS A 210 6.73 -0.82 -6.35
N LYS A 211 6.89 -1.97 -5.68
CA LYS A 211 6.57 -3.27 -6.26
C LYS A 211 5.08 -3.41 -6.57
N LEU A 212 4.21 -3.04 -5.63
CA LEU A 212 2.76 -3.08 -5.83
C LEU A 212 2.32 -2.20 -7.00
N LEU A 213 2.82 -0.97 -7.09
CA LEU A 213 2.52 -0.02 -8.16
C LEU A 213 3.07 -0.48 -9.52
N ALA A 214 4.21 -1.17 -9.55
CA ALA A 214 4.78 -1.74 -10.77
C ALA A 214 3.97 -2.93 -11.30
N LEU A 215 3.41 -3.74 -10.40
CA LEU A 215 2.60 -4.92 -10.75
C LEU A 215 1.13 -4.55 -11.00
N SER A 216 0.66 -3.43 -10.44
CA SER A 216 -0.73 -2.97 -10.57
C SER A 216 -0.86 -1.99 -11.73
N HIS A 217 -1.83 -2.24 -12.61
CA HIS A 217 -2.21 -1.32 -13.69
C HIS A 217 -3.36 -0.38 -13.30
N ILE A 218 -3.87 -0.47 -12.05
CA ILE A 218 -4.98 0.33 -11.52
C ILE A 218 -4.49 1.32 -10.45
N GLY A 219 -5.15 2.44 -10.32
CA GLY A 219 -4.84 3.53 -9.37
C GLY A 219 -4.03 4.66 -9.95
#